data_28d08de9764391dd762bbb1d06d9d061
#
_entry.id   28d08de9764391dd762bbb1d06d9d061
#
_cell.length_a   1.000
_cell.length_b   1.000
_cell.length_c   1.000
_cell.angle_alpha   90.00
_cell.angle_beta   90.00
_cell.angle_gamma   90.00
#
_symmetry.space_group_name_H-M   'P 1'
#
loop_
_entity.id
_entity.type
_entity.pdbx_description
1 polymer ?
#
loop_
_entity_poly.entity_id
_entity_poly.type
_entity_poly.pdbx_seq_one_letter_code
_entity_poly.pdbx_strand_id
1 'polypeptide(L)'
;MKYPHSMTYRESLDKLGYPLQDCGSHWRTRAIYRNGKTNTSVIIYKDSGVWKDFGTDSQAKPFSALVQETLNTNDPKTLKEYLIDSPDQQYKPKAIEEKIEMEKIYPESYLDKLLPMKTFYEKRGISSKIQDMFKCGYAGGGKMYRRIVFPIYDLDNQIHGFSGRSVTDDKNIPKWKHMGRKTNWIYPHHLSHKNIEEKEEVILVESIGDCMALYEAGYSNVLMLAGLDISAKMISYLNTFDLKRIIISTNNDNSKDVNTGALASIKIASKLSTVFDLSLIKINPPICNDFGDMLETDTGMLENFKQWYERKDKWSLGQDTFQKYIVKQINKYEQLKKNGHCKKLIKILNGS
;
A
#
# COMPACT_ATOMS: atom_id res chain seq x y z
N MET A 1 -18.44 -35.98 -39.71
CA MET A 1 -18.52 -34.53 -39.47
C MET A 1 -17.52 -34.17 -38.37
N LYS A 2 -16.44 -33.42 -38.68
CA LYS A 2 -15.52 -32.92 -37.66
C LYS A 2 -16.22 -31.77 -36.96
N TYR A 3 -16.39 -31.88 -35.64
CA TYR A 3 -16.82 -30.75 -34.81
C TYR A 3 -15.81 -29.62 -34.97
N PRO A 4 -16.25 -28.37 -35.17
CA PRO A 4 -15.32 -27.25 -35.22
C PRO A 4 -14.59 -27.18 -33.86
N HIS A 5 -13.27 -27.11 -33.93
CA HIS A 5 -12.43 -26.89 -32.73
C HIS A 5 -12.93 -25.66 -32.01
N SER A 6 -13.43 -25.81 -30.80
CA SER A 6 -13.72 -24.67 -29.92
C SER A 6 -12.39 -23.98 -29.56
N MET A 7 -12.32 -22.68 -29.79
CA MET A 7 -11.14 -21.85 -29.47
C MET A 7 -10.88 -21.91 -27.97
N THR A 8 -9.64 -22.07 -27.57
CA THR A 8 -9.21 -22.02 -26.17
C THR A 8 -8.91 -20.58 -25.73
N TYR A 9 -8.86 -20.30 -24.40
CA TYR A 9 -8.42 -19.00 -23.86
C TYR A 9 -7.04 -18.61 -24.39
N ARG A 10 -6.13 -19.56 -24.53
CA ARG A 10 -4.78 -19.35 -25.05
C ARG A 10 -4.82 -18.86 -26.49
N GLU A 11 -5.54 -19.55 -27.37
CA GLU A 11 -5.66 -19.20 -28.77
C GLU A 11 -6.30 -17.83 -28.98
N SER A 12 -7.32 -17.51 -28.18
CA SER A 12 -7.94 -16.18 -28.20
C SER A 12 -6.96 -15.09 -27.78
N LEU A 13 -6.20 -15.30 -26.72
CA LEU A 13 -5.20 -14.35 -26.23
C LEU A 13 -4.04 -14.15 -27.21
N ASP A 14 -3.58 -15.23 -27.86
CA ASP A 14 -2.55 -15.16 -28.89
C ASP A 14 -3.07 -14.38 -30.12
N LYS A 15 -4.33 -14.61 -30.53
CA LYS A 15 -4.99 -13.86 -31.61
C LYS A 15 -5.19 -12.38 -31.28
N LEU A 16 -5.40 -12.04 -30.00
CA LEU A 16 -5.46 -10.66 -29.50
C LEU A 16 -4.10 -10.00 -29.32
N GLY A 17 -2.98 -10.75 -29.51
CA GLY A 17 -1.64 -10.23 -29.41
C GLY A 17 -1.08 -10.08 -28.00
N TYR A 18 -1.61 -10.82 -27.01
CA TYR A 18 -1.12 -10.77 -25.63
C TYR A 18 0.21 -11.51 -25.47
N PRO A 19 1.31 -10.86 -25.02
CA PRO A 19 2.56 -11.52 -24.67
C PRO A 19 2.39 -12.25 -23.33
N LEU A 20 2.16 -13.57 -23.37
CA LEU A 20 1.83 -14.37 -22.19
C LEU A 20 3.07 -14.97 -21.53
N GLN A 21 3.27 -14.68 -20.25
CA GLN A 21 4.21 -15.38 -19.37
C GLN A 21 3.46 -16.45 -18.59
N ASP A 22 3.88 -17.71 -18.74
CA ASP A 22 3.28 -18.84 -18.04
C ASP A 22 3.71 -18.85 -16.56
N CYS A 23 2.72 -18.91 -15.65
CA CYS A 23 2.91 -18.98 -14.20
C CYS A 23 2.18 -20.17 -13.57
N GLY A 24 2.06 -21.30 -14.29
CA GLY A 24 1.37 -22.50 -13.83
C GLY A 24 -0.14 -22.39 -13.97
N SER A 25 -0.86 -22.00 -12.94
CA SER A 25 -2.34 -21.89 -12.95
C SER A 25 -2.88 -20.67 -13.71
N HIS A 26 -2.03 -19.73 -14.06
CA HIS A 26 -2.42 -18.49 -14.73
C HIS A 26 -1.33 -17.98 -15.68
N TRP A 27 -1.70 -17.07 -16.55
CA TRP A 27 -0.77 -16.27 -17.34
C TRP A 27 -0.64 -14.88 -16.74
N ARG A 28 0.55 -14.29 -16.86
CA ARG A 28 0.81 -12.86 -16.65
C ARG A 28 1.07 -12.19 -17.98
N THR A 29 0.60 -10.94 -18.11
CA THR A 29 0.76 -10.16 -19.32
C THR A 29 0.64 -8.65 -19.04
N ARG A 30 0.90 -7.85 -20.06
CA ARG A 30 0.64 -6.40 -20.03
C ARG A 30 -0.81 -6.10 -20.39
N ALA A 31 -1.33 -4.98 -19.90
CA ALA A 31 -2.66 -4.48 -20.24
C ALA A 31 -2.64 -3.80 -21.63
N ILE A 32 -2.80 -4.57 -22.72
CA ILE A 32 -2.76 -4.06 -24.10
C ILE A 32 -3.85 -3.01 -24.32
N TYR A 33 -5.06 -3.25 -23.84
CA TYR A 33 -6.24 -2.38 -24.01
C TYR A 33 -6.05 -0.94 -23.46
N ARG A 34 -5.03 -0.70 -22.64
CA ARG A 34 -4.69 0.63 -22.11
C ARG A 34 -3.23 1.04 -22.35
N ASN A 35 -2.57 0.42 -23.32
CA ASN A 35 -1.14 0.65 -23.64
C ASN A 35 -0.18 0.47 -22.43
N GLY A 36 -0.51 -0.47 -21.54
CA GLY A 36 0.30 -0.78 -20.36
C GLY A 36 1.68 -1.32 -20.74
N LYS A 37 2.73 -0.76 -20.13
CA LYS A 37 4.12 -1.13 -20.42
C LYS A 37 4.65 -2.31 -19.57
N THR A 38 4.00 -2.60 -18.44
CA THR A 38 4.44 -3.61 -17.47
C THR A 38 3.89 -4.99 -17.84
N ASN A 39 4.77 -5.93 -18.20
CA ASN A 39 4.40 -7.27 -18.66
C ASN A 39 3.78 -8.19 -17.59
N THR A 40 3.58 -7.73 -16.37
CA THR A 40 3.04 -8.50 -15.24
C THR A 40 1.83 -7.85 -14.57
N SER A 41 1.27 -6.80 -15.19
CA SER A 41 0.16 -6.03 -14.59
C SER A 41 -1.19 -6.76 -14.64
N VAL A 42 -1.38 -7.67 -15.59
CA VAL A 42 -2.62 -8.44 -15.75
C VAL A 42 -2.36 -9.91 -15.46
N ILE A 43 -3.26 -10.52 -14.69
CA ILE A 43 -3.30 -11.97 -14.47
C ILE A 43 -4.57 -12.52 -15.14
N ILE A 44 -4.44 -13.66 -15.85
CA ILE A 44 -5.55 -14.36 -16.49
C ILE A 44 -5.48 -15.82 -16.04
N TYR A 45 -6.52 -16.32 -15.38
CA TYR A 45 -6.60 -17.70 -14.92
C TYR A 45 -6.93 -18.66 -16.07
N LYS A 46 -6.17 -19.76 -16.17
CA LYS A 46 -6.24 -20.70 -17.30
C LYS A 46 -7.53 -21.53 -17.33
N ASP A 47 -8.08 -21.81 -16.16
CA ASP A 47 -9.25 -22.66 -15.96
C ASP A 47 -10.57 -21.93 -16.21
N SER A 48 -10.63 -20.65 -15.93
CA SER A 48 -11.85 -19.84 -15.92
C SER A 48 -11.84 -18.66 -16.89
N GLY A 49 -10.67 -18.30 -17.42
CA GLY A 49 -10.48 -17.06 -18.19
C GLY A 49 -10.71 -15.78 -17.39
N VAL A 50 -11.03 -15.88 -16.10
CA VAL A 50 -11.18 -14.72 -15.23
C VAL A 50 -9.85 -13.98 -15.16
N TRP A 51 -9.91 -12.66 -15.24
CA TRP A 51 -8.72 -11.83 -15.25
C TRP A 51 -8.82 -10.64 -14.29
N LYS A 52 -7.66 -10.09 -13.91
CA LYS A 52 -7.54 -8.91 -13.07
C LYS A 52 -6.35 -8.07 -13.50
N ASP A 53 -6.56 -6.75 -13.61
CA ASP A 53 -5.49 -5.77 -13.81
C ASP A 53 -5.12 -5.11 -12.47
N PHE A 54 -3.91 -5.34 -12.01
CA PHE A 54 -3.37 -4.77 -10.77
C PHE A 54 -2.93 -3.30 -10.93
N GLY A 55 -2.87 -2.79 -12.15
CA GLY A 55 -2.56 -1.39 -12.42
C GLY A 55 -3.75 -0.44 -12.32
N THR A 56 -4.98 -0.95 -12.22
CA THR A 56 -6.21 -0.14 -12.22
C THR A 56 -7.09 -0.31 -10.99
N ASP A 57 -6.66 -1.05 -9.96
CA ASP A 57 -7.50 -1.42 -8.80
C ASP A 57 -8.83 -2.13 -9.20
N SER A 58 -8.87 -2.71 -10.39
CA SER A 58 -10.08 -3.33 -10.93
C SER A 58 -10.43 -4.63 -10.19
N GLN A 59 -11.72 -4.87 -10.04
CA GLN A 59 -12.21 -6.19 -9.62
C GLN A 59 -11.90 -7.23 -10.70
N ALA A 60 -11.89 -8.51 -10.31
CA ALA A 60 -11.78 -9.62 -11.27
C ALA A 60 -12.97 -9.58 -12.25
N LYS A 61 -12.68 -9.76 -13.55
CA LYS A 61 -13.66 -9.66 -14.63
C LYS A 61 -13.68 -10.97 -15.45
N PRO A 62 -14.79 -11.29 -16.14
CA PRO A 62 -14.86 -12.42 -17.04
C PRO A 62 -14.03 -12.19 -18.32
N PHE A 63 -13.67 -13.28 -19.01
CA PHE A 63 -12.88 -13.23 -20.23
C PHE A 63 -13.50 -12.36 -21.33
N SER A 64 -14.81 -12.39 -21.48
CA SER A 64 -15.54 -11.55 -22.43
C SER A 64 -15.27 -10.05 -22.25
N ALA A 65 -15.14 -9.60 -21.01
CA ALA A 65 -14.79 -8.21 -20.72
C ALA A 65 -13.36 -7.87 -21.18
N LEU A 66 -12.40 -8.81 -21.11
CA LEU A 66 -11.05 -8.60 -21.63
C LEU A 66 -11.06 -8.43 -23.15
N VAL A 67 -11.81 -9.26 -23.84
CA VAL A 67 -11.98 -9.19 -25.30
C VAL A 67 -12.62 -7.86 -25.70
N GLN A 68 -13.69 -7.45 -25.02
CA GLN A 68 -14.37 -6.18 -25.23
C GLN A 68 -13.44 -4.97 -25.03
N GLU A 69 -12.71 -4.95 -23.93
CA GLU A 69 -11.78 -3.86 -23.63
C GLU A 69 -10.62 -3.80 -24.63
N THR A 70 -10.12 -4.97 -25.07
CA THR A 70 -9.00 -5.06 -26.03
C THR A 70 -9.40 -4.60 -27.43
N LEU A 71 -10.55 -5.01 -27.90
CA LEU A 71 -11.08 -4.65 -29.23
C LEU A 71 -11.82 -3.31 -29.24
N ASN A 72 -12.05 -2.73 -28.06
CA ASN A 72 -12.84 -1.52 -27.86
C ASN A 72 -14.21 -1.58 -28.60
N THR A 73 -14.90 -2.72 -28.52
CA THR A 73 -16.18 -2.95 -29.19
C THR A 73 -17.15 -3.76 -28.34
N ASN A 74 -18.44 -3.52 -28.54
CA ASN A 74 -19.54 -4.30 -27.98
C ASN A 74 -20.32 -5.08 -29.08
N ASP A 75 -19.82 -5.08 -30.34
CA ASP A 75 -20.48 -5.78 -31.43
C ASP A 75 -20.43 -7.31 -31.21
N PRO A 76 -21.59 -7.98 -31.07
CA PRO A 76 -21.63 -9.42 -30.78
C PRO A 76 -21.00 -10.29 -31.88
N LYS A 77 -21.02 -9.86 -33.15
CA LYS A 77 -20.44 -10.61 -34.27
C LYS A 77 -18.92 -10.60 -34.17
N THR A 78 -18.32 -9.45 -33.95
CA THR A 78 -16.88 -9.29 -33.76
C THR A 78 -16.39 -10.03 -32.51
N LEU A 79 -17.13 -9.93 -31.40
CA LEU A 79 -16.77 -10.62 -30.15
C LEU A 79 -16.80 -12.12 -30.28
N LYS A 80 -17.78 -12.68 -31.03
CA LYS A 80 -17.93 -14.14 -31.22
C LYS A 80 -16.69 -14.78 -31.86
N GLU A 81 -15.92 -14.05 -32.64
CA GLU A 81 -14.70 -14.54 -33.27
C GLU A 81 -13.56 -14.80 -32.28
N TYR A 82 -13.65 -14.26 -31.06
CA TYR A 82 -12.62 -14.33 -30.02
C TYR A 82 -13.14 -14.99 -28.74
N LEU A 83 -14.45 -15.18 -28.63
CA LEU A 83 -15.05 -15.83 -27.48
C LEU A 83 -15.13 -17.34 -27.70
N ILE A 84 -14.90 -18.07 -26.64
CA ILE A 84 -14.97 -19.51 -26.61
C ILE A 84 -16.45 -19.93 -26.69
N ASP A 85 -16.80 -20.84 -27.58
CA ASP A 85 -18.12 -21.52 -27.60
C ASP A 85 -18.22 -22.46 -26.39
N SER A 86 -18.19 -21.93 -25.20
CA SER A 86 -18.60 -22.65 -23.99
C SER A 86 -20.05 -22.30 -23.71
N PRO A 87 -20.98 -23.31 -23.58
CA PRO A 87 -22.32 -23.00 -23.14
C PRO A 87 -22.25 -22.35 -21.77
N ASP A 88 -22.70 -21.11 -21.71
CA ASP A 88 -23.04 -20.33 -20.51
C ASP A 88 -22.46 -20.86 -19.19
N GLN A 89 -21.18 -20.74 -18.99
CA GLN A 89 -20.71 -20.46 -17.64
C GLN A 89 -21.05 -19.01 -17.34
N GLN A 90 -22.34 -18.75 -17.05
CA GLN A 90 -22.68 -17.60 -16.23
C GLN A 90 -21.68 -17.61 -15.09
N TYR A 91 -20.79 -16.62 -15.07
CA TYR A 91 -19.99 -16.33 -13.90
C TYR A 91 -21.00 -16.12 -12.75
N LYS A 92 -21.38 -17.23 -12.11
CA LYS A 92 -21.88 -17.14 -10.75
C LYS A 92 -20.64 -16.70 -9.98
N PRO A 93 -20.60 -15.46 -9.46
CA PRO A 93 -19.56 -15.15 -8.51
C PRO A 93 -19.62 -16.30 -7.52
N LYS A 94 -18.56 -17.11 -7.48
CA LYS A 94 -18.40 -18.07 -6.40
C LYS A 94 -18.68 -17.23 -5.19
N ALA A 95 -19.78 -17.51 -4.49
CA ALA A 95 -20.05 -16.86 -3.22
C ALA A 95 -18.68 -16.93 -2.57
N ILE A 96 -18.08 -15.79 -2.33
CA ILE A 96 -16.87 -15.74 -1.55
C ILE A 96 -17.40 -16.29 -0.23
N GLU A 97 -17.29 -17.62 -0.08
CA GLU A 97 -17.21 -18.16 1.26
C GLU A 97 -16.04 -17.35 1.80
N GLU A 98 -16.37 -16.30 2.53
CA GLU A 98 -15.43 -15.71 3.46
C GLU A 98 -15.05 -16.88 4.35
N LYS A 99 -14.07 -17.68 3.87
CA LYS A 99 -13.27 -18.45 4.78
C LYS A 99 -12.73 -17.37 5.70
N ILE A 100 -13.32 -17.31 6.87
CA ILE A 100 -12.71 -16.64 8.02
C ILE A 100 -11.42 -17.43 8.21
N GLU A 101 -10.40 -17.10 7.40
CA GLU A 101 -9.06 -17.57 7.63
C GLU A 101 -8.67 -16.87 8.91
N MET A 102 -8.75 -17.61 10.01
CA MET A 102 -8.22 -17.17 11.29
C MET A 102 -6.79 -16.69 11.04
N GLU A 103 -6.49 -15.47 11.45
CA GLU A 103 -5.14 -14.93 11.29
C GLU A 103 -4.16 -15.88 12.00
N LYS A 104 -3.10 -16.21 11.29
CA LYS A 104 -2.10 -17.12 11.83
C LYS A 104 -1.35 -16.40 12.94
N ILE A 105 -1.44 -16.93 14.15
CA ILE A 105 -0.63 -16.49 15.27
C ILE A 105 0.70 -17.26 15.27
N TYR A 106 1.79 -16.56 15.49
CA TYR A 106 3.14 -17.10 15.58
C TYR A 106 3.63 -17.02 17.02
N PRO A 107 4.20 -18.10 17.58
CA PRO A 107 4.77 -18.05 18.92
C PRO A 107 6.02 -17.14 18.98
N GLU A 108 6.24 -16.48 20.12
CA GLU A 108 7.41 -15.62 20.38
C GLU A 108 8.73 -16.32 20.07
N SER A 109 8.83 -17.64 20.24
CA SER A 109 10.01 -18.45 19.91
C SER A 109 10.46 -18.38 18.45
N TYR A 110 9.65 -17.80 17.55
CA TYR A 110 10.09 -17.46 16.19
C TYR A 110 11.17 -16.38 16.19
N LEU A 111 11.17 -15.50 17.20
CA LEU A 111 12.17 -14.43 17.35
C LEU A 111 13.55 -14.99 17.75
N ASP A 112 13.61 -16.10 18.46
CA ASP A 112 14.85 -16.77 18.87
C ASP A 112 15.70 -17.23 17.68
N LYS A 113 15.06 -17.35 16.50
CA LYS A 113 15.72 -17.72 15.24
C LYS A 113 16.35 -16.53 14.51
N LEU A 114 16.11 -15.33 14.99
CA LEU A 114 16.67 -14.12 14.41
C LEU A 114 18.06 -13.88 15.01
N LEU A 115 19.03 -13.62 14.14
CA LEU A 115 20.40 -13.32 14.54
C LEU A 115 20.55 -11.82 14.82
N PRO A 116 21.38 -11.41 15.77
CA PRO A 116 21.68 -10.01 15.99
C PRO A 116 22.42 -9.42 14.78
N MET A 117 21.86 -8.39 14.18
CA MET A 117 22.49 -7.61 13.11
C MET A 117 22.07 -6.15 13.24
N LYS A 118 22.76 -5.40 14.07
CA LYS A 118 22.45 -3.99 14.34
C LYS A 118 23.05 -3.05 13.31
N THR A 119 24.19 -3.39 12.73
CA THR A 119 24.99 -2.54 11.84
C THR A 119 24.25 -2.04 10.61
N PHE A 120 23.23 -2.77 10.13
CA PHE A 120 22.44 -2.35 8.97
C PHE A 120 21.68 -1.05 9.22
N TYR A 121 21.09 -0.90 10.40
CA TYR A 121 20.34 0.28 10.77
C TYR A 121 21.19 1.32 11.52
N GLU A 122 22.26 0.90 12.23
CA GLU A 122 23.22 1.85 12.82
C GLU A 122 23.89 2.71 11.75
N LYS A 123 24.25 2.15 10.60
CA LYS A 123 24.75 2.90 9.44
C LYS A 123 23.73 3.91 8.87
N ARG A 124 22.47 3.81 9.25
CA ARG A 124 21.37 4.71 8.90
C ARG A 124 20.94 5.62 10.03
N GLY A 125 21.78 5.76 11.05
CA GLY A 125 21.52 6.64 12.19
C GLY A 125 20.53 6.10 13.22
N ILE A 126 20.14 4.82 13.16
CA ILE A 126 19.19 4.23 14.10
C ILE A 126 19.95 3.39 15.14
N SER A 127 19.89 3.81 16.41
CA SER A 127 20.59 3.20 17.52
C SER A 127 20.16 1.73 17.77
N SER A 128 21.03 0.94 18.37
CA SER A 128 20.71 -0.41 18.81
C SER A 128 19.55 -0.43 19.80
N LYS A 129 19.40 0.59 20.64
CA LYS A 129 18.27 0.73 21.57
C LYS A 129 16.91 0.74 20.83
N ILE A 130 16.78 1.52 19.77
CA ILE A 130 15.54 1.57 18.97
C ILE A 130 15.31 0.22 18.27
N GLN A 131 16.37 -0.38 17.72
CA GLN A 131 16.27 -1.71 17.09
C GLN A 131 15.78 -2.78 18.07
N ASP A 132 16.23 -2.74 19.33
CA ASP A 132 15.77 -3.65 20.39
C ASP A 132 14.31 -3.41 20.77
N MET A 133 13.87 -2.14 20.87
CA MET A 133 12.45 -1.80 21.10
C MET A 133 11.54 -2.41 20.01
N PHE A 134 11.97 -2.37 18.76
CA PHE A 134 11.24 -2.95 17.63
C PHE A 134 11.43 -4.47 17.49
N LYS A 135 12.19 -5.11 18.39
CA LYS A 135 12.51 -6.55 18.40
C LYS A 135 12.95 -7.08 17.03
N CYS A 136 13.69 -6.29 16.26
CA CYS A 136 14.13 -6.70 14.94
C CYS A 136 15.42 -7.51 14.99
N GLY A 137 15.55 -8.43 14.01
CA GLY A 137 16.77 -9.23 13.86
C GLY A 137 16.91 -9.79 12.45
N TYR A 138 18.09 -10.34 12.16
CA TYR A 138 18.42 -10.87 10.84
C TYR A 138 17.97 -12.31 10.66
N ALA A 139 17.27 -12.60 9.57
CA ALA A 139 16.90 -13.95 9.19
C ALA A 139 17.98 -14.59 8.30
N GLY A 140 18.76 -15.52 8.89
CA GLY A 140 19.78 -16.32 8.19
C GLY A 140 19.21 -17.46 7.34
N GLY A 141 17.89 -17.66 7.33
CA GLY A 141 17.23 -18.73 6.58
C GLY A 141 15.72 -18.53 6.42
N GLY A 142 15.07 -19.50 5.78
CA GLY A 142 13.63 -19.56 5.62
C GLY A 142 13.04 -18.51 4.67
N LYS A 143 11.74 -18.23 4.81
CA LYS A 143 11.00 -17.33 3.92
C LYS A 143 11.50 -15.89 3.95
N MET A 144 12.15 -15.47 5.05
CA MET A 144 12.70 -14.14 5.27
C MET A 144 14.22 -14.05 5.09
N TYR A 145 14.83 -15.05 4.46
CA TYR A 145 16.27 -15.11 4.23
C TYR A 145 16.86 -13.79 3.71
N ARG A 146 18.00 -13.37 4.27
CA ARG A 146 18.71 -12.12 3.99
C ARG A 146 17.89 -10.85 4.24
N ARG A 147 17.10 -10.85 5.33
CA ARG A 147 16.29 -9.68 5.72
C ARG A 147 16.44 -9.36 7.19
N ILE A 148 16.39 -8.08 7.53
CA ILE A 148 16.07 -7.65 8.88
C ILE A 148 14.56 -7.80 9.03
N VAL A 149 14.12 -8.58 9.98
CA VAL A 149 12.72 -8.98 10.20
C VAL A 149 12.18 -8.29 11.44
N PHE A 150 10.96 -7.80 11.32
CA PHE A 150 10.19 -7.15 12.36
C PHE A 150 8.96 -8.00 12.66
N PRO A 151 8.71 -8.39 13.92
CA PRO A 151 7.44 -9.01 14.31
C PRO A 151 6.33 -7.96 14.24
N ILE A 152 5.18 -8.37 13.71
CA ILE A 152 3.97 -7.54 13.68
C ILE A 152 3.01 -8.06 14.73
N TYR A 153 2.79 -7.27 15.76
CA TYR A 153 1.89 -7.59 16.86
C TYR A 153 0.46 -7.11 16.53
N ASP A 154 -0.53 -7.90 16.90
CA ASP A 154 -1.93 -7.50 16.94
C ASP A 154 -2.26 -6.73 18.22
N LEU A 155 -3.52 -6.31 18.39
CA LEU A 155 -3.95 -5.53 19.55
C LEU A 155 -3.89 -6.31 20.87
N ASP A 156 -3.82 -7.64 20.81
CA ASP A 156 -3.66 -8.55 21.96
C ASP A 156 -2.18 -8.87 22.22
N ASN A 157 -1.26 -8.16 21.55
CA ASN A 157 0.20 -8.38 21.62
C ASN A 157 0.65 -9.79 21.17
N GLN A 158 -0.09 -10.42 20.27
CA GLN A 158 0.30 -11.67 19.65
C GLN A 158 0.94 -11.41 18.28
N ILE A 159 1.96 -12.18 17.91
CA ILE A 159 2.60 -12.02 16.59
C ILE A 159 1.69 -12.63 15.54
N HIS A 160 1.12 -11.81 14.66
CA HIS A 160 0.27 -12.25 13.56
C HIS A 160 0.89 -12.00 12.17
N GLY A 161 2.14 -11.58 12.15
CA GLY A 161 2.85 -11.36 10.88
C GLY A 161 4.31 -10.98 11.08
N PHE A 162 4.98 -10.86 9.94
CA PHE A 162 6.36 -10.39 9.90
C PHE A 162 6.55 -9.46 8.69
N SER A 163 7.37 -8.43 8.88
CA SER A 163 7.83 -7.57 7.80
C SER A 163 9.36 -7.65 7.72
N GLY A 164 9.90 -7.91 6.53
CA GLY A 164 11.34 -8.10 6.33
C GLY A 164 11.94 -7.14 5.32
N ARG A 165 12.92 -6.34 5.74
CA ARG A 165 13.72 -5.44 4.91
C ARG A 165 14.91 -6.18 4.32
N SER A 166 15.08 -6.21 3.01
CA SER A 166 16.28 -6.76 2.36
C SER A 166 17.53 -6.02 2.81
N VAL A 167 18.58 -6.78 3.12
CA VAL A 167 19.92 -6.23 3.42
C VAL A 167 20.83 -6.21 2.19
N THR A 168 20.31 -6.64 1.04
CA THR A 168 21.05 -6.67 -0.23
C THR A 168 20.57 -5.55 -1.14
N ASP A 169 21.47 -5.03 -1.99
CA ASP A 169 21.18 -4.02 -3.01
C ASP A 169 20.75 -4.62 -4.34
N ASP A 170 20.48 -5.94 -4.39
CA ASP A 170 20.00 -6.62 -5.60
C ASP A 170 18.62 -6.09 -5.97
N LYS A 171 18.52 -5.40 -7.10
CA LYS A 171 17.29 -4.81 -7.64
C LYS A 171 16.21 -5.85 -8.00
N ASN A 172 16.59 -7.12 -8.17
CA ASN A 172 15.65 -8.21 -8.43
C ASN A 172 14.97 -8.71 -7.16
N ILE A 173 15.48 -8.35 -5.98
CA ILE A 173 14.92 -8.72 -4.68
C ILE A 173 14.05 -7.58 -4.16
N PRO A 174 12.75 -7.80 -3.90
CA PRO A 174 11.90 -6.76 -3.35
C PRO A 174 12.48 -6.16 -2.07
N LYS A 175 12.54 -4.84 -1.98
CA LYS A 175 13.04 -4.09 -0.82
C LYS A 175 12.36 -4.56 0.48
N TRP A 176 11.03 -4.77 0.45
CA TRP A 176 10.25 -5.28 1.55
C TRP A 176 9.55 -6.58 1.19
N LYS A 177 9.45 -7.49 2.15
CA LYS A 177 8.65 -8.73 2.07
C LYS A 177 7.82 -8.86 3.33
N HIS A 178 6.57 -9.25 3.16
CA HIS A 178 5.62 -9.34 4.25
C HIS A 178 5.06 -10.76 4.37
N MET A 179 4.79 -11.19 5.59
CA MET A 179 4.03 -12.40 5.93
C MET A 179 2.89 -11.98 6.83
N GLY A 180 1.65 -12.28 6.44
CA GLY A 180 0.43 -11.81 7.07
C GLY A 180 -0.31 -10.78 6.23
N ARG A 181 -1.52 -10.39 6.65
CA ARG A 181 -2.40 -9.46 5.94
C ARG A 181 -2.12 -8.02 6.37
N LYS A 182 -1.40 -7.26 5.53
CA LYS A 182 -1.03 -5.86 5.82
C LYS A 182 -2.22 -4.95 6.14
N THR A 183 -3.38 -5.22 5.54
CA THR A 183 -4.61 -4.45 5.78
C THR A 183 -5.12 -4.55 7.22
N ASN A 184 -4.65 -5.56 7.97
CA ASN A 184 -5.01 -5.78 9.37
C ASN A 184 -3.96 -5.26 10.34
N TRP A 185 -2.85 -4.72 9.85
CA TRP A 185 -1.75 -4.26 10.69
C TRP A 185 -2.01 -2.86 11.25
N ILE A 186 -1.75 -2.73 12.54
CA ILE A 186 -1.68 -1.47 13.28
C ILE A 186 -0.31 -1.47 13.98
N TYR A 187 0.71 -1.04 13.25
CA TYR A 187 2.09 -1.20 13.71
C TYR A 187 2.81 0.16 13.83
N PRO A 188 3.57 0.38 14.87
CA PRO A 188 3.84 -0.44 16.05
C PRO A 188 2.94 -0.06 17.25
N HIS A 189 1.64 -0.42 17.23
CA HIS A 189 0.68 -0.01 18.27
C HIS A 189 1.18 -0.28 19.70
N HIS A 190 1.80 -1.44 19.93
CA HIS A 190 2.34 -1.85 21.24
C HIS A 190 3.42 -0.91 21.81
N LEU A 191 4.06 -0.12 20.94
CA LEU A 191 5.02 0.92 21.34
C LEU A 191 4.40 2.32 21.35
N SER A 192 3.41 2.57 20.49
CA SER A 192 2.91 3.92 20.18
C SER A 192 1.62 4.27 20.90
N HIS A 193 0.80 3.27 21.31
CA HIS A 193 -0.56 3.48 21.83
C HIS A 193 -0.62 4.55 22.91
N LYS A 194 0.15 4.37 23.99
CA LYS A 194 0.18 5.29 25.12
C LYS A 194 0.64 6.70 24.72
N ASN A 195 1.64 6.80 23.84
CA ASN A 195 2.14 8.08 23.35
C ASN A 195 1.13 8.81 22.46
N ILE A 196 0.32 8.08 21.70
CA ILE A 196 -0.78 8.65 20.90
C ILE A 196 -1.85 9.21 21.83
N GLU A 197 -2.24 8.45 22.86
CA GLU A 197 -3.23 8.85 23.85
C GLU A 197 -2.77 10.09 24.63
N GLU A 198 -1.55 10.09 25.16
CA GLU A 198 -0.99 11.20 25.95
C GLU A 198 -0.82 12.49 25.14
N LYS A 199 -0.44 12.38 23.85
CA LYS A 199 -0.25 13.54 22.97
C LYS A 199 -1.52 13.96 22.24
N GLU A 200 -2.57 13.13 22.25
CA GLU A 200 -3.78 13.31 21.45
C GLU A 200 -3.45 13.55 19.97
N GLU A 201 -2.35 12.93 19.52
CA GLU A 201 -1.77 13.13 18.19
C GLU A 201 -1.17 11.84 17.64
N VAL A 202 -1.38 11.60 16.34
CA VAL A 202 -0.75 10.48 15.63
C VAL A 202 0.00 10.96 14.39
N ILE A 203 1.17 10.38 14.13
CA ILE A 203 1.96 10.54 12.91
C ILE A 203 1.84 9.27 12.09
N LEU A 204 1.31 9.38 10.86
CA LEU A 204 1.14 8.27 9.94
C LEU A 204 2.26 8.29 8.90
N VAL A 205 3.08 7.24 8.85
CA VAL A 205 4.24 7.13 7.95
C VAL A 205 4.16 5.90 7.05
N GLU A 206 4.96 5.85 6.00
CA GLU A 206 4.86 4.82 4.97
C GLU A 206 5.45 3.48 5.39
N SER A 207 6.57 3.47 6.12
CA SER A 207 7.36 2.28 6.39
C SER A 207 7.82 2.14 7.85
N ILE A 208 8.28 0.93 8.22
CA ILE A 208 8.90 0.67 9.53
C ILE A 208 10.18 1.50 9.71
N GLY A 209 10.95 1.71 8.62
CA GLY A 209 12.16 2.54 8.68
C GLY A 209 11.85 3.96 9.12
N ASP A 210 10.76 4.54 8.60
CA ASP A 210 10.30 5.88 9.02
C ASP A 210 9.86 5.91 10.49
N CYS A 211 9.16 4.85 10.96
CA CYS A 211 8.81 4.72 12.38
C CYS A 211 10.07 4.76 13.25
N MET A 212 11.07 3.94 12.91
CA MET A 212 12.32 3.86 13.68
C MET A 212 13.07 5.20 13.67
N ALA A 213 13.11 5.88 12.52
CA ALA A 213 13.75 7.19 12.41
C ALA A 213 13.07 8.26 13.28
N LEU A 214 11.75 8.27 13.33
CA LEU A 214 11.00 9.16 14.20
C LEU A 214 11.19 8.82 15.68
N TYR A 215 11.22 7.52 16.03
CA TYR A 215 11.55 7.11 17.40
C TYR A 215 12.95 7.53 17.82
N GLU A 216 13.95 7.44 16.94
CA GLU A 216 15.31 7.92 17.20
C GLU A 216 15.33 9.45 17.47
N ALA A 217 14.50 10.19 16.74
CA ALA A 217 14.35 11.63 16.92
C ALA A 217 13.42 12.04 18.10
N GLY A 218 12.89 11.05 18.88
CA GLY A 218 12.03 11.30 20.05
C GLY A 218 10.55 11.42 19.77
N TYR A 219 10.10 11.14 18.54
CA TYR A 219 8.68 11.10 18.18
C TYR A 219 8.14 9.66 18.22
N SER A 220 7.40 9.32 19.25
CA SER A 220 6.95 7.93 19.53
C SER A 220 5.46 7.68 19.31
N ASN A 221 4.69 8.71 18.91
CA ASN A 221 3.27 8.62 18.56
C ASN A 221 3.05 8.29 17.07
N VAL A 222 3.73 7.26 16.56
CA VAL A 222 3.85 6.96 15.12
C VAL A 222 3.19 5.63 14.77
N LEU A 223 2.46 5.57 13.65
CA LEU A 223 1.93 4.35 13.07
C LEU A 223 2.29 4.22 11.59
N MET A 224 2.59 2.99 11.17
CA MET A 224 2.94 2.67 9.79
C MET A 224 1.70 2.35 8.96
N LEU A 225 1.60 2.95 7.79
CA LEU A 225 0.54 2.67 6.79
C LEU A 225 0.74 1.34 6.04
N ALA A 226 1.95 0.77 6.08
CA ALA A 226 2.35 -0.41 5.31
C ALA A 226 2.18 -0.28 3.78
N GLY A 227 2.24 0.95 3.26
CA GLY A 227 2.14 1.31 1.84
C GLY A 227 1.48 2.68 1.64
N LEU A 228 0.92 2.88 0.44
CA LEU A 228 0.39 4.16 -0.04
C LEU A 228 -1.12 4.35 0.24
N ASP A 229 -1.67 3.67 1.25
CA ASP A 229 -3.09 3.76 1.60
C ASP A 229 -3.30 3.48 3.09
N ILE A 230 -4.46 3.90 3.62
CA ILE A 230 -4.89 3.62 4.98
C ILE A 230 -5.99 2.56 4.97
N SER A 231 -5.86 1.55 5.85
CA SER A 231 -6.87 0.49 5.98
C SER A 231 -8.06 0.93 6.83
N ALA A 232 -9.21 0.28 6.62
CA ALA A 232 -10.39 0.51 7.45
C ALA A 232 -10.11 0.17 8.92
N LYS A 233 -9.33 -0.90 9.19
CA LYS A 233 -8.93 -1.28 10.55
C LYS A 233 -8.11 -0.18 11.23
N MET A 234 -7.17 0.46 10.49
CA MET A 234 -6.40 1.60 11.00
C MET A 234 -7.30 2.80 11.32
N ILE A 235 -8.24 3.14 10.43
CA ILE A 235 -9.20 4.23 10.68
C ILE A 235 -10.05 3.93 11.93
N SER A 236 -10.56 2.70 12.04
CA SER A 236 -11.29 2.24 13.22
C SER A 236 -10.47 2.36 14.51
N TYR A 237 -9.21 1.97 14.46
CA TYR A 237 -8.30 2.08 15.60
C TYR A 237 -8.04 3.55 15.98
N LEU A 238 -7.80 4.41 15.00
CA LEU A 238 -7.62 5.85 15.26
C LEU A 238 -8.87 6.49 15.89
N ASN A 239 -10.05 6.01 15.53
CA ASN A 239 -11.33 6.50 16.09
C ASN A 239 -11.56 6.09 17.55
N THR A 240 -10.71 5.25 18.14
CA THR A 240 -10.77 4.93 19.59
C THR A 240 -10.08 5.97 20.47
N PHE A 241 -9.36 6.93 19.89
CA PHE A 241 -8.66 7.99 20.60
C PHE A 241 -9.37 9.34 20.45
N ASP A 242 -9.22 10.20 21.43
CA ASP A 242 -9.64 11.61 21.35
C ASP A 242 -8.52 12.45 20.69
N LEU A 243 -8.37 12.27 19.36
CA LEU A 243 -7.28 12.90 18.61
C LEU A 243 -7.55 14.38 18.34
N LYS A 244 -6.57 15.21 18.62
CA LYS A 244 -6.52 16.63 18.22
C LYS A 244 -5.74 16.84 16.93
N ARG A 245 -4.89 15.88 16.52
CA ARG A 245 -4.12 15.95 15.28
C ARG A 245 -3.84 14.57 14.69
N ILE A 246 -3.99 14.48 13.36
CA ILE A 246 -3.59 13.35 12.54
C ILE A 246 -2.63 13.88 11.47
N ILE A 247 -1.34 13.57 11.60
CA ILE A 247 -0.29 14.06 10.71
C ILE A 247 0.03 12.94 9.69
N ILE A 248 -0.30 13.16 8.42
CA ILE A 248 0.04 12.27 7.32
C ILE A 248 1.41 12.65 6.79
N SER A 249 2.39 11.75 6.93
CA SER A 249 3.79 11.97 6.58
C SER A 249 4.31 10.86 5.67
N THR A 250 3.70 10.69 4.51
CA THR A 250 4.20 9.82 3.44
C THR A 250 5.44 10.43 2.79
N ASN A 251 6.22 9.63 2.07
CA ASN A 251 7.48 10.04 1.46
C ASN A 251 7.33 11.28 0.58
N ASN A 252 8.38 12.08 0.52
CA ASN A 252 8.47 13.29 -0.30
C ASN A 252 9.17 12.99 -1.63
N ASP A 253 8.45 12.40 -2.56
CA ASP A 253 8.96 11.97 -3.87
C ASP A 253 9.09 13.14 -4.88
N ASN A 254 9.43 14.34 -4.44
CA ASN A 254 9.51 15.53 -5.31
C ASN A 254 10.55 15.43 -6.44
N SER A 255 11.56 14.57 -6.28
CA SER A 255 12.58 14.31 -7.30
C SER A 255 12.11 13.39 -8.42
N LYS A 256 10.92 12.78 -8.31
CA LYS A 256 10.34 11.86 -9.28
C LYS A 256 9.37 12.59 -10.21
N ASP A 257 9.15 12.06 -11.40
CA ASP A 257 8.16 12.57 -12.37
C ASP A 257 6.75 12.70 -11.76
N VAL A 258 6.40 11.78 -10.87
CA VAL A 258 5.17 11.81 -10.09
C VAL A 258 5.49 11.64 -8.62
N ASN A 259 5.12 12.61 -7.80
CA ASN A 259 5.23 12.50 -6.35
C ASN A 259 4.14 11.55 -5.80
N THR A 260 4.47 10.26 -5.73
CA THR A 260 3.53 9.21 -5.30
C THR A 260 3.13 9.34 -3.84
N GLY A 261 4.05 9.81 -2.98
CA GLY A 261 3.76 10.08 -1.57
C GLY A 261 2.76 11.21 -1.39
N ALA A 262 2.90 12.31 -2.13
CA ALA A 262 1.92 13.40 -2.10
C ALA A 262 0.52 12.95 -2.56
N LEU A 263 0.43 12.11 -3.61
CA LEU A 263 -0.85 11.56 -4.07
C LEU A 263 -1.47 10.61 -3.04
N ALA A 264 -0.63 9.80 -2.38
CA ALA A 264 -1.05 8.93 -1.28
C ALA A 264 -1.59 9.74 -0.10
N SER A 265 -0.89 10.81 0.31
CA SER A 265 -1.35 11.72 1.37
C SER A 265 -2.75 12.27 1.10
N ILE A 266 -3.02 12.73 -0.12
CA ILE A 266 -4.34 13.26 -0.51
C ILE A 266 -5.42 12.16 -0.43
N LYS A 267 -5.12 10.97 -0.92
CA LYS A 267 -6.04 9.82 -0.85
C LYS A 267 -6.34 9.42 0.59
N ILE A 268 -5.33 9.37 1.44
CA ILE A 268 -5.45 9.06 2.87
C ILE A 268 -6.26 10.14 3.59
N ALA A 269 -5.94 11.42 3.37
CA ALA A 269 -6.68 12.54 3.93
C ALA A 269 -8.16 12.51 3.52
N SER A 270 -8.44 12.16 2.26
CA SER A 270 -9.81 12.01 1.75
C SER A 270 -10.59 10.87 2.42
N LYS A 271 -9.91 9.78 2.81
CA LYS A 271 -10.54 8.71 3.58
C LYS A 271 -10.77 9.12 5.04
N LEU A 272 -9.78 9.73 5.66
CA LEU A 272 -9.88 10.21 7.04
C LEU A 272 -10.97 11.27 7.21
N SER A 273 -11.16 12.16 6.24
CA SER A 273 -12.21 13.19 6.25
C SER A 273 -13.65 12.66 6.26
N THR A 274 -13.84 11.36 6.04
CA THR A 274 -15.17 10.73 6.19
C THR A 274 -15.50 10.38 7.64
N VAL A 275 -14.52 10.43 8.56
CA VAL A 275 -14.65 10.05 9.97
C VAL A 275 -14.19 11.17 10.90
N PHE A 276 -13.16 11.92 10.52
CA PHE A 276 -12.52 12.95 11.33
C PHE A 276 -12.77 14.34 10.76
N ASP A 277 -12.85 15.34 11.63
CA ASP A 277 -12.93 16.74 11.22
C ASP A 277 -11.70 17.15 10.41
N LEU A 278 -11.92 17.98 9.38
CA LEU A 278 -10.86 18.44 8.49
C LEU A 278 -9.76 19.21 9.22
N SER A 279 -10.11 19.92 10.28
CA SER A 279 -9.15 20.70 11.08
C SER A 279 -8.12 19.83 11.79
N LEU A 280 -8.43 18.56 12.06
CA LEU A 280 -7.52 17.60 12.69
C LEU A 280 -6.49 17.03 11.72
N ILE A 281 -6.78 17.05 10.42
CA ILE A 281 -5.96 16.39 9.39
C ILE A 281 -4.90 17.34 8.87
N LYS A 282 -3.63 16.93 8.99
CA LYS A 282 -2.44 17.63 8.50
C LYS A 282 -1.71 16.76 7.49
N ILE A 283 -1.22 17.35 6.40
CA ILE A 283 -0.31 16.66 5.47
C ILE A 283 1.05 17.30 5.63
N ASN A 284 2.02 16.57 6.19
CA ASN A 284 3.35 17.12 6.49
C ASN A 284 4.44 16.11 6.07
N PRO A 285 4.80 16.03 4.78
CA PRO A 285 5.83 15.11 4.31
C PRO A 285 7.19 15.42 4.94
N PRO A 286 8.14 14.48 5.01
CA PRO A 286 9.50 14.75 5.47
C PRO A 286 10.17 15.87 4.64
N ILE A 287 11.20 16.51 5.18
CA ILE A 287 11.96 17.58 4.49
C ILE A 287 12.79 16.96 3.35
N CYS A 288 13.41 15.80 3.62
CA CYS A 288 14.08 14.96 2.64
C CYS A 288 13.10 14.01 1.95
N ASN A 289 13.58 12.99 1.23
CA ASN A 289 12.69 12.02 0.58
C ASN A 289 11.90 11.18 1.59
N ASP A 290 12.57 10.68 2.65
CA ASP A 290 11.95 9.98 3.77
C ASP A 290 12.59 10.37 5.11
N PHE A 291 12.11 9.82 6.23
CA PHE A 291 12.66 10.10 7.55
C PHE A 291 14.03 9.45 7.77
N GLY A 292 14.34 8.36 7.08
CA GLY A 292 15.68 7.77 7.11
C GLY A 292 16.72 8.73 6.53
N ASP A 293 16.41 9.33 5.38
CA ASP A 293 17.28 10.34 4.76
C ASP A 293 17.49 11.58 5.68
N MET A 294 16.51 11.91 6.52
CA MET A 294 16.65 12.99 7.50
C MET A 294 17.64 12.66 8.62
N LEU A 295 17.79 11.35 8.96
CA LEU A 295 18.79 10.91 9.93
C LEU A 295 20.21 10.90 9.35
N GLU A 296 20.37 10.63 8.06
CA GLU A 296 21.66 10.50 7.39
C GLU A 296 22.33 11.87 7.11
N THR A 297 21.64 13.00 7.35
CA THR A 297 22.21 14.33 7.13
C THR A 297 23.19 14.71 8.27
N ASP A 298 24.45 14.97 7.93
CA ASP A 298 25.56 15.24 8.85
C ASP A 298 25.38 16.48 9.74
N THR A 299 24.46 17.37 9.42
CA THR A 299 24.28 18.64 10.11
C THR A 299 22.87 18.80 10.66
N GLY A 300 22.76 18.76 11.99
CA GLY A 300 21.54 19.21 12.65
C GLY A 300 20.35 18.25 12.57
N MET A 301 20.58 16.96 12.66
CA MET A 301 19.53 15.93 12.64
C MET A 301 18.31 16.31 13.48
N LEU A 302 18.50 16.62 14.75
CA LEU A 302 17.40 17.02 15.65
C LEU A 302 16.72 18.32 15.21
N GLU A 303 17.46 19.26 14.66
CA GLU A 303 16.92 20.52 14.15
C GLU A 303 16.05 20.29 12.90
N ASN A 304 16.44 19.40 11.99
CA ASN A 304 15.64 19.04 10.83
C ASN A 304 14.28 18.41 11.23
N PHE A 305 14.29 17.53 12.24
CA PHE A 305 13.05 16.95 12.77
C PHE A 305 12.17 17.98 13.48
N LYS A 306 12.76 18.89 14.23
CA LYS A 306 12.07 20.00 14.87
C LYS A 306 11.43 20.94 13.84
N GLN A 307 12.18 21.38 12.83
CA GLN A 307 11.66 22.20 11.73
C GLN A 307 10.54 21.49 10.97
N TRP A 308 10.71 20.19 10.69
CA TRP A 308 9.64 19.38 10.09
C TRP A 308 8.39 19.40 10.96
N TYR A 309 8.52 19.15 12.25
CA TYR A 309 7.37 19.07 13.14
C TYR A 309 6.67 20.43 13.32
N GLU A 310 7.40 21.52 13.43
CA GLU A 310 6.87 22.88 13.60
C GLU A 310 6.06 23.36 12.37
N ARG A 311 6.37 22.88 11.18
CA ARG A 311 5.65 23.30 9.98
C ARG A 311 4.31 22.57 9.73
N LYS A 312 3.95 21.57 10.54
CA LYS A 312 2.73 20.73 10.35
C LYS A 312 1.44 21.55 10.20
N ASP A 313 1.33 22.70 10.87
CA ASP A 313 0.12 23.51 10.82
C ASP A 313 -0.05 24.29 9.50
N LYS A 314 1.04 24.47 8.73
CA LYS A 314 1.00 25.11 7.40
C LYS A 314 0.26 24.24 6.36
N TRP A 315 0.10 22.96 6.63
CA TRP A 315 -0.46 21.95 5.73
C TRP A 315 -1.73 21.32 6.32
N SER A 316 -2.54 22.16 6.99
CA SER A 316 -3.81 21.74 7.60
C SER A 316 -4.94 21.79 6.60
N LEU A 317 -5.75 20.72 6.53
CA LEU A 317 -7.00 20.71 5.78
C LEU A 317 -8.05 21.68 6.32
N GLY A 318 -7.88 22.19 7.55
CA GLY A 318 -8.67 23.28 8.08
C GLY A 318 -8.39 24.66 7.47
N GLN A 319 -7.33 24.80 6.64
CA GLN A 319 -6.94 26.09 6.03
C GLN A 319 -7.41 26.20 4.58
N ASP A 320 -8.15 27.25 4.24
CA ASP A 320 -8.71 27.50 2.88
C ASP A 320 -7.67 27.45 1.77
N THR A 321 -6.48 28.02 2.00
CA THR A 321 -5.39 28.02 1.00
C THR A 321 -4.93 26.60 0.67
N PHE A 322 -4.83 25.73 1.70
CA PHE A 322 -4.44 24.36 1.50
C PHE A 322 -5.57 23.53 0.91
N GLN A 323 -6.83 23.79 1.27
CA GLN A 323 -8.01 23.17 0.63
C GLN A 323 -8.03 23.42 -0.88
N LYS A 324 -7.82 24.66 -1.31
CA LYS A 324 -7.72 25.01 -2.74
C LYS A 324 -6.60 24.26 -3.44
N TYR A 325 -5.45 24.10 -2.79
CA TYR A 325 -4.35 23.28 -3.31
C TYR A 325 -4.77 21.81 -3.48
N ILE A 326 -5.39 21.20 -2.46
CA ILE A 326 -5.87 19.81 -2.52
C ILE A 326 -6.86 19.60 -3.65
N VAL A 327 -7.85 20.47 -3.79
CA VAL A 327 -8.84 20.41 -4.89
C VAL A 327 -8.15 20.49 -6.25
N LYS A 328 -7.17 21.38 -6.41
CA LYS A 328 -6.36 21.48 -7.63
C LYS A 328 -5.62 20.19 -7.94
N GLN A 329 -4.99 19.54 -6.94
CA GLN A 329 -4.29 18.27 -7.14
C GLN A 329 -5.26 17.13 -7.51
N ILE A 330 -6.40 17.02 -6.83
CA ILE A 330 -7.40 16.00 -7.16
C ILE A 330 -7.87 16.15 -8.61
N ASN A 331 -8.12 17.37 -9.06
CA ASN A 331 -8.57 17.64 -10.44
C ASN A 331 -7.46 17.41 -11.48
N LYS A 332 -6.20 17.56 -11.10
CA LYS A 332 -5.05 17.37 -11.99
C LYS A 332 -4.78 15.88 -12.29
N TYR A 333 -4.93 15.00 -11.32
CA TYR A 333 -4.53 13.60 -11.44
C TYR A 333 -5.74 12.67 -11.60
N GLU A 334 -5.87 12.01 -12.75
CA GLU A 334 -6.99 11.11 -13.07
C GLU A 334 -7.25 10.03 -12.03
N GLN A 335 -6.20 9.48 -11.43
CA GLN A 335 -6.33 8.47 -10.37
C GLN A 335 -7.02 9.02 -9.11
N LEU A 336 -6.77 10.27 -8.73
CA LEU A 336 -7.45 10.93 -7.62
C LEU A 336 -8.87 11.36 -8.01
N LYS A 337 -9.03 11.92 -9.20
CA LYS A 337 -10.33 12.36 -9.74
C LYS A 337 -11.35 11.22 -9.82
N LYS A 338 -10.91 10.00 -10.14
CA LYS A 338 -11.76 8.79 -10.16
C LYS A 338 -12.03 8.21 -8.78
N ASN A 339 -11.23 8.55 -7.76
CA ASN A 339 -11.36 8.01 -6.41
C ASN A 339 -12.62 8.53 -5.71
N GLY A 340 -13.46 7.62 -5.19
CA GLY A 340 -14.74 7.98 -4.55
C GLY A 340 -14.59 8.83 -3.29
N HIS A 341 -13.54 8.61 -2.48
CA HIS A 341 -13.28 9.43 -1.29
C HIS A 341 -12.81 10.83 -1.66
N CYS A 342 -11.96 10.96 -2.69
CA CYS A 342 -11.54 12.26 -3.20
C CYS A 342 -12.72 13.07 -3.76
N LYS A 343 -13.65 12.42 -4.46
CA LYS A 343 -14.89 13.07 -4.91
C LYS A 343 -15.75 13.59 -3.76
N LYS A 344 -15.85 12.79 -2.66
CA LYS A 344 -16.57 13.22 -1.45
C LYS A 344 -15.87 14.41 -0.79
N LEU A 345 -14.53 14.36 -0.67
CA LEU A 345 -13.76 15.47 -0.10
C LEU A 345 -13.98 16.77 -0.89
N ILE A 346 -13.95 16.74 -2.23
CA ILE A 346 -14.25 17.93 -3.06
C ILE A 346 -15.63 18.51 -2.73
N LYS A 347 -16.66 17.66 -2.57
CA LYS A 347 -18.00 18.13 -2.20
C LYS A 347 -18.00 18.83 -0.85
N ILE A 348 -17.36 18.24 0.15
CA ILE A 348 -17.23 18.84 1.50
C ILE A 348 -16.53 20.20 1.40
N LEU A 349 -15.39 20.29 0.66
CA LEU A 349 -14.60 21.51 0.53
C LEU A 349 -15.31 22.62 -0.27
N ASN A 350 -16.20 22.27 -1.16
CA ASN A 350 -17.00 23.24 -1.96
C ASN A 350 -18.33 23.61 -1.28
N GLY A 351 -18.60 23.09 -0.08
CA GLY A 351 -19.83 23.42 0.67
C GLY A 351 -21.11 22.81 0.07
N SER A 352 -20.99 21.73 -0.66
CA SER A 352 -22.11 21.05 -1.37
C SER A 352 -22.35 19.63 -0.85
#